data_38570872d9f97b244bc740af71f019e8
#
_entry.id   38570872d9f97b244bc740af71f019e8
#
_cell.length_a   1.000
_cell.length_b   1.000
_cell.length_c   1.000
_cell.angle_alpha   90.00
_cell.angle_beta   90.00
_cell.angle_gamma   90.00
#
_symmetry.space_group_name_H-M   'P 1'
#
loop_
_entity.id
_entity.type
_entity.pdbx_description
1 polymer ?
#
loop_
_entity_poly.entity_id
_entity_poly.type
_entity_poly.pdbx_seq_one_letter_code
_entity_poly.pdbx_strand_id
1 'polypeptide(L)'
;RGAMGYVLCGALSSSGMFAFLSASPYVYIEYFKVPTEHYGWLFGLNILLMMVVTFANSRLVKGVGAERMLQYGLTVLPLAGALLIYNAWSQTGGLWGIVIPVVLFVGHISLVGANAMTGLMGHFPQSAGTASALAGTLRFGIGAVVGILVNLNPPESPLPMAIAIAACGLGSALSYWLLTGKRARVA
;
A
#
# COMPACT_ATOMS: atom_id res chain seq x y z
N ARG A 1 -5.37 -7.87 -20.40
CA ARG A 1 -6.00 -6.88 -19.49
C ARG A 1 -5.98 -7.37 -18.04
N GLY A 2 -6.37 -8.62 -17.73
CA GLY A 2 -6.38 -9.14 -16.38
C GLY A 2 -5.00 -9.11 -15.69
N ALA A 3 -3.94 -9.56 -16.37
CA ALA A 3 -2.58 -9.52 -15.85
C ALA A 3 -2.12 -8.09 -15.48
N MET A 4 -2.51 -7.07 -16.27
CA MET A 4 -2.18 -5.68 -15.98
C MET A 4 -2.87 -5.19 -14.71
N GLY A 5 -4.07 -5.70 -14.41
CA GLY A 5 -4.75 -5.41 -13.12
C GLY A 5 -3.93 -5.86 -11.92
N TYR A 6 -3.34 -7.06 -11.96
CA TYR A 6 -2.46 -7.54 -10.89
C TYR A 6 -1.16 -6.72 -10.79
N VAL A 7 -0.55 -6.37 -11.93
CA VAL A 7 0.67 -5.54 -11.94
C VAL A 7 0.40 -4.17 -11.34
N LEU A 8 -0.65 -3.49 -11.81
CA LEU A 8 -0.97 -2.12 -11.36
C LEU A 8 -1.43 -2.10 -9.91
N CYS A 9 -2.24 -3.06 -9.46
CA CYS A 9 -2.66 -3.07 -8.06
C CYS A 9 -1.46 -3.29 -7.12
N GLY A 10 -0.53 -4.19 -7.46
CA GLY A 10 0.69 -4.40 -6.70
C GLY A 10 1.64 -3.19 -6.73
N ALA A 11 1.78 -2.54 -7.89
CA ALA A 11 2.63 -1.36 -8.05
C ALA A 11 2.08 -0.16 -7.26
N LEU A 12 0.80 0.16 -7.40
CA LEU A 12 0.16 1.28 -6.72
C LEU A 12 0.10 1.07 -5.20
N SER A 13 -0.22 -0.14 -4.71
CA SER A 13 -0.17 -0.40 -3.27
C SER A 13 1.21 -0.11 -2.68
N SER A 14 2.27 -0.52 -3.39
CA SER A 14 3.64 -0.27 -2.95
C SER A 14 4.04 1.20 -3.07
N SER A 15 3.49 1.93 -4.03
CA SER A 15 3.76 3.37 -4.19
C SER A 15 3.27 4.18 -3.00
N GLY A 16 2.20 3.74 -2.32
CA GLY A 16 1.78 4.33 -1.05
C GLY A 16 2.84 4.21 0.05
N MET A 17 3.62 3.12 0.06
CA MET A 17 4.77 3.00 0.96
C MET A 17 5.86 4.03 0.64
N PHE A 18 6.14 4.29 -0.64
CA PHE A 18 7.12 5.30 -1.03
C PHE A 18 6.66 6.71 -0.65
N ALA A 19 5.35 7.02 -0.76
CA ALA A 19 4.79 8.26 -0.25
C ALA A 19 5.02 8.40 1.26
N PHE A 20 4.77 7.34 2.02
CA PHE A 20 5.05 7.30 3.46
C PHE A 20 6.53 7.48 3.76
N LEU A 21 7.42 6.71 3.12
CA LEU A 21 8.87 6.77 3.35
C LEU A 21 9.42 8.18 3.11
N SER A 22 8.95 8.84 2.05
CA SER A 22 9.42 10.16 1.66
C SER A 22 8.93 11.28 2.59
N ALA A 23 7.69 11.20 3.09
CA ALA A 23 7.07 12.29 3.83
C ALA A 23 7.05 12.07 5.36
N SER A 24 7.17 10.83 5.83
CA SER A 24 7.03 10.52 7.26
C SER A 24 8.04 11.20 8.18
N PRO A 25 9.34 11.41 7.79
CA PRO A 25 10.26 12.15 8.66
C PRO A 25 9.76 13.57 8.94
N TYR A 26 9.29 14.27 7.89
CA TYR A 26 8.72 15.60 8.07
C TYR A 26 7.47 15.56 8.96
N VAL A 27 6.51 14.68 8.64
CA VAL A 27 5.24 14.59 9.38
C VAL A 27 5.46 14.25 10.85
N TYR A 28 6.31 13.27 11.15
CA TYR A 28 6.50 12.82 12.53
C TYR A 28 7.44 13.73 13.32
N ILE A 29 8.59 14.09 12.76
CA ILE A 29 9.63 14.82 13.48
C ILE A 29 9.35 16.32 13.47
N GLU A 30 9.07 16.91 12.27
CA GLU A 30 8.94 18.35 12.16
C GLU A 30 7.53 18.84 12.52
N TYR A 31 6.48 18.18 12.04
CA TYR A 31 5.10 18.61 12.30
C TYR A 31 4.63 18.21 13.71
N PHE A 32 4.71 16.91 14.06
CA PHE A 32 4.29 16.42 15.37
C PHE A 32 5.35 16.54 16.47
N LYS A 33 6.55 17.04 16.16
CA LYS A 33 7.66 17.25 17.11
C LYS A 33 8.05 15.97 17.87
N VAL A 34 7.91 14.81 17.20
CA VAL A 34 8.37 13.55 17.78
C VAL A 34 9.89 13.56 17.85
N PRO A 35 10.51 13.26 19.00
CA PRO A 35 11.96 13.13 19.10
C PRO A 35 12.50 12.11 18.10
N THR A 36 13.62 12.44 17.44
CA THR A 36 14.22 11.60 16.37
C THR A 36 14.50 10.17 16.85
N GLU A 37 14.86 10.01 18.11
CA GLU A 37 15.08 8.70 18.76
C GLU A 37 13.80 7.84 18.83
N HIS A 38 12.61 8.45 18.88
CA HIS A 38 11.33 7.74 18.91
C HIS A 38 10.76 7.46 17.52
N TYR A 39 11.26 8.12 16.47
CA TYR A 39 10.82 7.89 15.09
C TYR A 39 10.98 6.41 14.67
N GLY A 40 12.11 5.79 15.07
CA GLY A 40 12.38 4.38 14.80
C GLY A 40 11.31 3.42 15.37
N TRP A 41 10.74 3.74 16.52
CA TRP A 41 9.67 2.93 17.12
C TRP A 41 8.37 3.03 16.31
N LEU A 42 7.99 4.24 15.89
CA LEU A 42 6.81 4.45 15.04
C LEU A 42 6.97 3.74 13.69
N PHE A 43 8.17 3.79 13.12
CA PHE A 43 8.49 3.04 11.91
C PHE A 43 8.42 1.52 12.14
N GLY A 44 8.91 1.05 13.28
CA GLY A 44 8.88 -0.35 13.70
C GLY A 44 7.47 -0.93 13.79
N LEU A 45 6.46 -0.13 14.18
CA LEU A 45 5.06 -0.56 14.20
C LEU A 45 4.55 -1.00 12.83
N ASN A 46 4.98 -0.32 11.76
CA ASN A 46 4.63 -0.70 10.39
C ASN A 46 5.19 -2.07 10.04
N ILE A 47 6.45 -2.31 10.39
CA ILE A 47 7.13 -3.59 10.15
C ILE A 47 6.47 -4.69 10.96
N LEU A 48 6.16 -4.42 12.23
CA LEU A 48 5.52 -5.39 13.11
C LEU A 48 4.16 -5.85 12.54
N LEU A 49 3.29 -4.91 12.16
CA LEU A 49 2.01 -5.27 11.56
C LEU A 49 2.20 -6.00 10.22
N MET A 50 3.15 -5.57 9.39
CA MET A 50 3.46 -6.24 8.14
C MET A 50 3.91 -7.68 8.36
N MET A 51 4.71 -7.97 9.39
CA MET A 51 5.10 -9.33 9.78
C MET A 51 3.88 -10.15 10.21
N VAL A 52 3.03 -9.60 11.06
CA VAL A 52 1.80 -10.28 11.53
C VAL A 52 0.86 -10.60 10.35
N VAL A 53 0.62 -9.62 9.48
CA VAL A 53 -0.25 -9.80 8.30
C VAL A 53 0.34 -10.80 7.32
N THR A 54 1.66 -10.75 7.07
CA THR A 54 2.35 -11.71 6.21
C THR A 54 2.28 -13.14 6.78
N PHE A 55 2.49 -13.29 8.08
CA PHE A 55 2.35 -14.58 8.75
C PHE A 55 0.91 -15.12 8.66
N ALA A 56 -0.08 -14.28 8.95
CA ALA A 56 -1.48 -14.64 8.82
C ALA A 56 -1.83 -15.05 7.37
N ASN A 57 -1.37 -14.26 6.37
CA ASN A 57 -1.54 -14.59 4.96
C ASN A 57 -0.96 -15.96 4.60
N SER A 58 0.25 -16.27 5.07
CA SER A 58 0.92 -17.55 4.77
C SER A 58 0.14 -18.77 5.29
N ARG A 59 -0.61 -18.59 6.38
CA ARG A 59 -1.45 -19.65 6.98
C ARG A 59 -2.82 -19.74 6.30
N LEU A 60 -3.43 -18.59 6.05
CA LEU A 60 -4.81 -18.52 5.56
C LEU A 60 -4.93 -18.74 4.05
N VAL A 61 -3.92 -18.35 3.27
CA VAL A 61 -3.97 -18.43 1.80
C VAL A 61 -4.20 -19.84 1.28
N LYS A 62 -3.74 -20.87 2.00
CA LYS A 62 -3.96 -22.28 1.62
C LYS A 62 -5.42 -22.71 1.68
N GLY A 63 -6.20 -22.14 2.59
CA GLY A 63 -7.63 -22.47 2.75
C GLY A 63 -8.55 -21.48 2.04
N VAL A 64 -8.20 -20.19 2.06
CA VAL A 64 -9.04 -19.10 1.54
C VAL A 64 -8.78 -18.82 0.05
N GLY A 65 -7.53 -19.05 -0.41
CA GLY A 65 -7.08 -18.75 -1.76
C GLY A 65 -6.47 -17.34 -1.89
N ALA A 66 -5.48 -17.22 -2.79
CA ALA A 66 -4.74 -15.97 -2.99
C ALA A 66 -5.63 -14.82 -3.47
N GLU A 67 -6.63 -15.13 -4.31
CA GLU A 67 -7.56 -14.15 -4.86
C GLU A 67 -8.41 -13.47 -3.77
N ARG A 68 -8.98 -14.23 -2.86
CA ARG A 68 -9.77 -13.68 -1.74
C ARG A 68 -8.90 -12.91 -0.76
N MET A 69 -7.69 -13.39 -0.51
CA MET A 69 -6.72 -12.67 0.35
C MET A 69 -6.31 -11.34 -0.29
N LEU A 70 -6.12 -11.31 -1.62
CA LEU A 70 -5.88 -10.07 -2.37
C LEU A 70 -7.05 -9.11 -2.23
N GLN A 71 -8.27 -9.56 -2.45
CA GLN A 71 -9.49 -8.74 -2.34
C GLN A 71 -9.64 -8.15 -0.93
N TYR A 72 -9.37 -8.93 0.10
CA TYR A 72 -9.35 -8.43 1.48
C TYR A 72 -8.34 -7.28 1.65
N GLY A 73 -7.08 -7.47 1.21
CA GLY A 73 -6.08 -6.39 1.27
C GLY A 73 -6.52 -5.14 0.50
N LEU A 74 -7.11 -5.33 -0.70
CA LEU A 74 -7.60 -4.24 -1.55
C LEU A 74 -8.84 -3.51 -0.98
N THR A 75 -9.54 -4.06 -0.01
CA THR A 75 -10.58 -3.32 0.75
C THR A 75 -9.96 -2.54 1.91
N VAL A 76 -8.96 -3.10 2.58
CA VAL A 76 -8.30 -2.44 3.72
C VAL A 76 -7.52 -1.20 3.30
N LEU A 77 -6.80 -1.24 2.17
CA LEU A 77 -5.98 -0.11 1.72
C LEU A 77 -6.77 1.19 1.49
N PRO A 78 -7.89 1.21 0.73
CA PRO A 78 -8.70 2.42 0.56
C PRO A 78 -9.34 2.89 1.87
N LEU A 79 -9.78 1.98 2.72
CA LEU A 79 -10.37 2.33 4.02
C LEU A 79 -9.35 2.99 4.95
N ALA A 80 -8.15 2.43 5.03
CA ALA A 80 -7.05 3.04 5.78
C ALA A 80 -6.66 4.40 5.20
N GLY A 81 -6.62 4.52 3.86
CA GLY A 81 -6.37 5.79 3.18
C GLY A 81 -7.45 6.85 3.45
N ALA A 82 -8.73 6.47 3.42
CA ALA A 82 -9.85 7.37 3.73
C ALA A 82 -9.80 7.85 5.18
N LEU A 83 -9.53 6.94 6.12
CA LEU A 83 -9.36 7.28 7.53
C LEU A 83 -8.17 8.23 7.73
N LEU A 84 -7.07 8.00 6.99
CA LEU A 84 -5.88 8.84 7.04
C LEU A 84 -6.18 10.27 6.55
N ILE A 85 -6.89 10.43 5.42
CA ILE A 85 -7.31 11.75 4.93
C ILE A 85 -8.22 12.44 5.95
N TYR A 86 -9.22 11.73 6.47
CA TYR A 86 -10.15 12.28 7.45
C TYR A 86 -9.41 12.83 8.67
N ASN A 87 -8.51 12.04 9.26
CA ASN A 87 -7.74 12.44 10.45
C ASN A 87 -6.74 13.57 10.13
N ALA A 88 -6.10 13.54 8.96
CA ALA A 88 -5.19 14.60 8.53
C ALA A 88 -5.89 15.94 8.30
N TRP A 89 -7.14 15.91 7.80
CA TRP A 89 -7.94 17.10 7.56
C TRP A 89 -8.56 17.63 8.84
N SER A 90 -9.20 16.76 9.63
CA SER A 90 -9.88 17.13 10.88
C SER A 90 -8.94 17.34 12.06
N GLN A 91 -7.65 16.97 11.92
CA GLN A 91 -6.64 16.95 12.98
C GLN A 91 -7.06 16.09 14.20
N THR A 92 -7.99 15.16 13.98
CA THR A 92 -8.53 14.30 15.03
C THR A 92 -7.49 13.24 15.42
N GLY A 93 -7.32 13.03 16.74
CA GLY A 93 -6.41 12.02 17.28
C GLY A 93 -4.91 12.38 17.25
N GLY A 94 -4.55 13.59 16.79
CA GLY A 94 -3.17 14.05 16.77
C GLY A 94 -2.23 13.09 16.04
N LEU A 95 -1.06 12.78 16.63
CA LEU A 95 -0.08 11.85 16.06
C LEU A 95 -0.68 10.46 15.79
N TRP A 96 -1.43 9.90 16.72
CA TRP A 96 -2.00 8.56 16.58
C TRP A 96 -3.09 8.49 15.51
N GLY A 97 -3.79 9.59 15.24
CA GLY A 97 -4.71 9.71 14.12
C GLY A 97 -4.04 9.52 12.75
N ILE A 98 -2.73 9.78 12.65
CA ILE A 98 -1.94 9.53 11.45
C ILE A 98 -1.27 8.16 11.51
N VAL A 99 -0.65 7.81 12.65
CA VAL A 99 0.12 6.57 12.79
C VAL A 99 -0.75 5.33 12.56
N ILE A 100 -1.93 5.26 13.17
CA ILE A 100 -2.78 4.05 13.09
C ILE A 100 -3.21 3.74 11.63
N PRO A 101 -3.77 4.68 10.86
CA PRO A 101 -4.12 4.41 9.47
C PRO A 101 -2.91 4.08 8.59
N VAL A 102 -1.77 4.74 8.82
CA VAL A 102 -0.52 4.45 8.10
C VAL A 102 -0.05 3.03 8.39
N VAL A 103 -0.04 2.62 9.65
CA VAL A 103 0.33 1.25 10.06
C VAL A 103 -0.61 0.22 9.44
N LEU A 104 -1.92 0.50 9.40
CA LEU A 104 -2.89 -0.37 8.73
C LEU A 104 -2.61 -0.47 7.22
N PHE A 105 -2.35 0.66 6.57
CA PHE A 105 -2.05 0.68 5.15
C PHE A 105 -0.76 -0.08 4.82
N VAL A 106 0.36 0.31 5.43
CA VAL A 106 1.69 -0.26 5.18
C VAL A 106 1.73 -1.74 5.57
N GLY A 107 1.10 -2.11 6.68
CA GLY A 107 1.03 -3.50 7.15
C GLY A 107 0.36 -4.45 6.14
N HIS A 108 -0.57 -3.96 5.32
CA HIS A 108 -1.28 -4.79 4.33
C HIS A 108 -0.64 -4.80 2.93
N ILE A 109 0.36 -3.96 2.67
CA ILE A 109 1.04 -3.92 1.35
C ILE A 109 1.66 -5.27 0.97
N SER A 110 2.28 -5.96 1.93
CA SER A 110 2.91 -7.27 1.69
C SER A 110 1.89 -8.33 1.28
N LEU A 111 0.71 -8.32 1.91
CA LEU A 111 -0.41 -9.20 1.57
C LEU A 111 -0.90 -8.94 0.15
N VAL A 112 -1.12 -7.68 -0.22
CA VAL A 112 -1.53 -7.31 -1.59
C VAL A 112 -0.45 -7.70 -2.59
N GLY A 113 0.82 -7.35 -2.33
CA GLY A 113 1.93 -7.63 -3.23
C GLY A 113 2.16 -9.11 -3.49
N ALA A 114 2.13 -9.94 -2.45
CA ALA A 114 2.33 -11.39 -2.58
C ALA A 114 1.21 -12.06 -3.38
N ASN A 115 -0.04 -11.75 -3.06
CA ASN A 115 -1.19 -12.37 -3.72
C ASN A 115 -1.40 -11.83 -5.15
N ALA A 116 -1.11 -10.54 -5.40
CA ALA A 116 -1.10 -9.98 -6.75
C ALA A 116 -0.03 -10.64 -7.64
N MET A 117 1.16 -10.89 -7.10
CA MET A 117 2.23 -11.60 -7.81
C MET A 117 1.82 -13.04 -8.13
N THR A 118 1.16 -13.74 -7.20
CA THR A 118 0.62 -15.08 -7.43
C THR A 118 -0.38 -15.08 -8.57
N GLY A 119 -1.33 -14.13 -8.59
CA GLY A 119 -2.29 -13.96 -9.66
C GLY A 119 -1.64 -13.64 -11.01
N LEU A 120 -0.61 -12.77 -11.02
CA LEU A 120 0.17 -12.43 -12.22
C LEU A 120 0.87 -13.66 -12.81
N MET A 121 1.57 -14.42 -11.96
CA MET A 121 2.32 -15.60 -12.42
C MET A 121 1.42 -16.69 -12.97
N GLY A 122 0.18 -16.82 -12.47
CA GLY A 122 -0.83 -17.70 -13.05
C GLY A 122 -1.19 -17.38 -14.52
N HIS A 123 -0.98 -16.14 -14.96
CA HIS A 123 -1.20 -15.72 -16.35
C HIS A 123 0.01 -15.99 -17.27
N PHE A 124 1.22 -16.13 -16.72
CA PHE A 124 2.47 -16.26 -17.48
C PHE A 124 3.37 -17.39 -16.95
N PRO A 125 2.91 -18.63 -16.91
CA PRO A 125 3.67 -19.73 -16.32
C PRO A 125 5.02 -19.98 -17.03
N GLN A 126 5.09 -19.72 -18.35
CA GLN A 126 6.31 -19.92 -19.15
C GLN A 126 7.27 -18.72 -19.15
N SER A 127 6.81 -17.53 -18.72
CA SER A 127 7.58 -16.29 -18.74
C SER A 127 7.50 -15.54 -17.39
N ALA A 128 7.44 -16.29 -16.29
CA ALA A 128 7.28 -15.76 -14.94
C ALA A 128 8.40 -14.76 -14.57
N GLY A 129 9.64 -15.00 -15.01
CA GLY A 129 10.77 -14.09 -14.79
C GLY A 129 10.57 -12.73 -15.43
N THR A 130 10.15 -12.69 -16.70
CA THR A 130 9.88 -11.43 -17.42
C THR A 130 8.70 -10.68 -16.82
N ALA A 131 7.62 -11.40 -16.47
CA ALA A 131 6.46 -10.81 -15.81
C ALA A 131 6.81 -10.20 -14.44
N SER A 132 7.66 -10.89 -13.65
CA SER A 132 8.16 -10.41 -12.37
C SER A 132 9.05 -9.18 -12.53
N ALA A 133 9.95 -9.17 -13.53
CA ALA A 133 10.81 -8.03 -13.83
C ALA A 133 9.99 -6.79 -14.20
N LEU A 134 9.00 -6.94 -15.08
CA LEU A 134 8.11 -5.85 -15.47
C LEU A 134 7.32 -5.32 -14.26
N ALA A 135 6.76 -6.20 -13.44
CA ALA A 135 6.04 -5.82 -12.23
C ALA A 135 6.94 -5.06 -11.25
N GLY A 136 8.19 -5.53 -11.06
CA GLY A 136 9.20 -4.86 -10.24
C GLY A 136 9.55 -3.46 -10.75
N THR A 137 9.82 -3.33 -12.06
CA THR A 137 10.14 -2.05 -12.69
C THR A 137 9.01 -1.04 -12.52
N LEU A 138 7.77 -1.44 -12.75
CA LEU A 138 6.61 -0.56 -12.56
C LEU A 138 6.39 -0.21 -11.09
N ARG A 139 6.58 -1.17 -10.19
CA ARG A 139 6.47 -0.96 -8.73
C ARG A 139 7.43 0.13 -8.23
N PHE A 140 8.70 0.03 -8.59
CA PHE A 140 9.71 0.99 -8.15
C PHE A 140 9.63 2.30 -8.94
N GLY A 141 9.34 2.24 -10.25
CA GLY A 141 9.21 3.43 -11.10
C GLY A 141 8.05 4.33 -10.66
N ILE A 142 6.84 3.76 -10.49
CA ILE A 142 5.68 4.52 -10.01
C ILE A 142 5.92 4.99 -8.57
N GLY A 143 6.52 4.14 -7.73
CA GLY A 143 6.87 4.50 -6.36
C GLY A 143 7.80 5.70 -6.27
N ALA A 144 8.85 5.74 -7.10
CA ALA A 144 9.78 6.86 -7.15
C ALA A 144 9.06 8.16 -7.57
N VAL A 145 8.22 8.10 -8.61
CA VAL A 145 7.43 9.26 -9.06
C VAL A 145 6.52 9.77 -7.93
N VAL A 146 5.80 8.88 -7.25
CA VAL A 146 4.93 9.26 -6.12
C VAL A 146 5.73 9.87 -4.97
N GLY A 147 6.89 9.28 -4.63
CA GLY A 147 7.78 9.81 -3.61
C GLY A 147 8.29 11.24 -3.93
N ILE A 148 8.61 11.52 -5.19
CA ILE A 148 8.99 12.86 -5.65
C ILE A 148 7.80 13.82 -5.54
N LEU A 149 6.63 13.44 -6.05
CA LEU A 149 5.44 14.29 -6.08
C LEU A 149 5.00 14.74 -4.68
N VAL A 150 5.10 13.88 -3.68
CA VAL A 150 4.76 14.22 -2.29
C VAL A 150 5.68 15.29 -1.70
N ASN A 151 6.93 15.36 -2.18
CA ASN A 151 7.94 16.30 -1.68
C ASN A 151 8.12 17.56 -2.55
N LEU A 152 7.35 17.75 -3.63
CA LEU A 152 7.47 18.93 -4.49
C LEU A 152 7.17 20.24 -3.78
N ASN A 153 6.26 20.22 -2.81
CA ASN A 153 5.97 21.36 -1.95
C ASN A 153 6.25 20.95 -0.50
N PRO A 154 7.05 21.72 0.26
CA PRO A 154 7.24 21.44 1.67
C PRO A 154 5.86 21.40 2.35
N PRO A 155 5.47 20.28 2.94
CA PRO A 155 4.13 20.15 3.47
C PRO A 155 3.99 20.95 4.77
N GLU A 156 3.06 21.90 4.81
CA GLU A 156 2.68 22.58 6.05
C GLU A 156 1.79 21.70 6.95
N SER A 157 1.41 20.50 6.46
CA SER A 157 0.47 19.59 7.13
C SER A 157 0.68 18.13 6.70
N PRO A 158 0.13 17.14 7.41
CA PRO A 158 0.15 15.73 7.01
C PRO A 158 -0.68 15.41 5.76
N LEU A 159 -1.49 16.36 5.27
CA LEU A 159 -2.47 16.17 4.20
C LEU A 159 -1.87 15.67 2.87
N PRO A 160 -0.76 16.23 2.34
CA PRO A 160 -0.18 15.76 1.07
C PRO A 160 0.22 14.29 1.13
N MET A 161 0.83 13.85 2.23
CA MET A 161 1.15 12.45 2.47
C MET A 161 -0.11 11.59 2.51
N ALA A 162 -1.14 12.05 3.23
CA ALA A 162 -2.41 11.32 3.37
C ALA A 162 -3.12 11.15 2.03
N ILE A 163 -3.17 12.21 1.20
CA ILE A 163 -3.76 12.18 -0.14
C ILE A 163 -3.01 11.21 -1.05
N ALA A 164 -1.69 11.25 -1.05
CA ALA A 164 -0.89 10.36 -1.88
C ALA A 164 -1.07 8.88 -1.50
N ILE A 165 -1.05 8.56 -0.20
CA ILE A 165 -1.27 7.19 0.30
C ILE A 165 -2.69 6.72 -0.07
N ALA A 166 -3.71 7.55 0.15
CA ALA A 166 -5.09 7.22 -0.16
C ALA A 166 -5.33 7.05 -1.67
N ALA A 167 -4.77 7.94 -2.50
CA ALA A 167 -4.83 7.83 -3.95
C ALA A 167 -4.19 6.52 -4.45
N CYS A 168 -3.05 6.13 -3.87
CA CYS A 168 -2.40 4.86 -4.16
C CYS A 168 -3.26 3.65 -3.75
N GLY A 169 -3.87 3.69 -2.57
CA GLY A 169 -4.76 2.63 -2.09
C GLY A 169 -6.01 2.48 -2.95
N LEU A 170 -6.67 3.59 -3.26
CA LEU A 170 -7.85 3.62 -4.13
C LEU A 170 -7.49 3.19 -5.57
N GLY A 171 -6.40 3.72 -6.12
CA GLY A 171 -5.92 3.34 -7.43
C GLY A 171 -5.56 1.86 -7.54
N SER A 172 -4.96 1.28 -6.49
CA SER A 172 -4.67 -0.14 -6.39
C SER A 172 -5.97 -0.98 -6.47
N ALA A 173 -6.98 -0.64 -5.68
CA ALA A 173 -8.26 -1.31 -5.70
C ALA A 173 -8.98 -1.16 -7.05
N LEU A 174 -9.06 0.06 -7.58
CA LEU A 174 -9.71 0.32 -8.87
C LEU A 174 -9.03 -0.42 -10.03
N SER A 175 -7.70 -0.43 -10.07
CA SER A 175 -6.94 -1.16 -11.11
C SER A 175 -7.31 -2.63 -11.14
N TYR A 176 -7.41 -3.24 -9.98
CA TYR A 176 -7.80 -4.64 -9.86
C TYR A 176 -9.26 -4.83 -10.32
N TRP A 177 -10.22 -4.11 -9.73
CA TRP A 177 -11.64 -4.31 -10.01
C TRP A 177 -12.03 -3.99 -11.46
N LEU A 178 -11.44 -2.96 -12.07
CA LEU A 178 -11.74 -2.58 -13.44
C LEU A 178 -11.11 -3.50 -14.48
N LEU A 179 -9.90 -4.01 -14.22
CA LEU A 179 -9.13 -4.78 -15.20
C LEU A 179 -9.29 -6.29 -15.04
N THR A 180 -9.55 -6.79 -13.82
CA THR A 180 -9.70 -8.23 -13.54
C THR A 180 -11.14 -8.65 -13.31
N GLY A 181 -12.02 -7.76 -12.87
CA GLY A 181 -13.36 -8.03 -12.32
C GLY A 181 -14.38 -8.71 -13.24
N LYS A 182 -14.06 -9.00 -14.51
CA LYS A 182 -14.96 -9.78 -15.39
C LYS A 182 -14.68 -11.28 -15.40
N ARG A 183 -13.56 -11.76 -14.88
CA ARG A 183 -13.19 -13.20 -14.91
C ARG A 183 -13.23 -13.89 -13.54
N ALA A 184 -13.16 -13.15 -12.44
CA ALA A 184 -13.20 -13.73 -11.09
C ALA A 184 -14.57 -14.26 -10.65
N ARG A 185 -15.63 -14.13 -11.49
CA ARG A 185 -16.98 -14.65 -11.23
C ARG A 185 -17.26 -16.04 -11.85
N VAL A 186 -16.29 -16.65 -12.51
CA VAL A 186 -16.51 -17.88 -13.31
C VAL A 186 -15.56 -19.03 -12.88
N ALA A 187 -14.88 -18.93 -11.77
CA ALA A 187 -14.09 -20.04 -11.23
C ALA A 187 -14.49 -20.41 -9.80
#